data_5448ddf3e92f71eff03f23139fd94633
#
_entry.id   5448ddf3e92f71eff03f23139fd94633
#
_cell.length_a   1.000
_cell.length_b   1.000
_cell.length_c   1.000
_cell.angle_alpha   90.00
_cell.angle_beta   90.00
_cell.angle_gamma   90.00
#
_symmetry.space_group_name_H-M   'P 1'
#
loop_
_entity.id
_entity.type
_entity.pdbx_description
1 polymer ?
#
loop_
_entity_poly.entity_id
_entity_poly.type
_entity_poly.pdbx_seq_one_letter_code
_entity_poly.pdbx_strand_id
1 'polypeptide(L)'
;MSLKPPLLTRRRLLASAAAGLSLISTGAYARVLDGTAPWQPFAANPPEQGWTGTWRFFNEAEARTIGAMADRMIPADDLSVSGREAGCAEFIDGQLAGSYGTGEKLYMQGPFKEGTPEQGDQLPWTMAERYRMGLASLSEYCRKTYSNEFADLDGETQDEVLSGLETGDIALSPIPSKTLFSDILNNVMEGFFADPLYGGNRDMASWKMLGFPGARYDYRPYLMKYNEKLDLEPVSMAGRAAWQTEATQ
;
A
#
# COMPACT_ATOMS: atom_id res chain seq x y z
N MET A 1 63.18 22.14 -6.53
CA MET A 1 62.66 22.62 -7.84
C MET A 1 61.14 22.65 -7.71
N SER A 2 60.60 23.86 -7.38
CA SER A 2 59.15 24.03 -7.13
C SER A 2 58.46 24.35 -8.45
N LEU A 3 57.65 23.44 -8.93
CA LEU A 3 56.80 23.64 -10.11
C LEU A 3 55.58 24.48 -9.71
N LYS A 4 55.57 25.75 -10.09
CA LYS A 4 54.38 26.60 -9.99
C LYS A 4 53.27 26.06 -10.92
N PRO A 5 52.04 25.91 -10.44
CA PRO A 5 50.93 25.48 -11.30
C PRO A 5 50.67 26.54 -12.40
N PRO A 6 50.34 26.13 -13.59
CA PRO A 6 50.09 27.08 -14.69
C PRO A 6 48.83 27.91 -14.39
N LEU A 7 48.98 29.24 -14.43
CA LEU A 7 47.87 30.17 -14.26
C LEU A 7 46.84 29.97 -15.37
N LEU A 8 45.63 29.62 -15.03
CA LEU A 8 44.49 29.55 -15.95
C LEU A 8 44.14 30.94 -16.45
N THR A 9 44.46 31.25 -17.72
CA THR A 9 44.04 32.50 -18.33
C THR A 9 42.56 32.40 -18.74
N ARG A 10 41.84 33.56 -18.72
CA ARG A 10 40.41 33.66 -19.15
C ARG A 10 40.19 33.02 -20.52
N ARG A 11 41.13 33.17 -21.43
CA ARG A 11 41.06 32.60 -22.79
C ARG A 11 41.13 31.06 -22.79
N ARG A 12 41.94 30.46 -21.92
CA ARG A 12 41.99 28.99 -21.75
C ARG A 12 40.75 28.44 -21.09
N LEU A 13 40.18 29.17 -20.14
CA LEU A 13 38.91 28.78 -19.48
C LEU A 13 37.76 28.79 -20.51
N LEU A 14 37.65 29.82 -21.32
CA LEU A 14 36.64 29.93 -22.36
C LEU A 14 36.81 28.87 -23.45
N ALA A 15 38.04 28.58 -23.85
CA ALA A 15 38.34 27.53 -24.84
C ALA A 15 38.01 26.13 -24.30
N SER A 16 38.26 25.84 -23.02
CA SER A 16 37.89 24.55 -22.40
C SER A 16 36.38 24.42 -22.19
N ALA A 17 35.67 25.52 -21.87
CA ALA A 17 34.22 25.54 -21.78
C ALA A 17 33.55 25.31 -23.16
N ALA A 18 34.08 25.95 -24.23
CA ALA A 18 33.57 25.72 -25.59
C ALA A 18 33.83 24.28 -26.08
N ALA A 19 34.99 23.70 -25.76
CA ALA A 19 35.28 22.29 -26.07
C ALA A 19 34.41 21.32 -25.26
N GLY A 20 34.07 21.63 -24.01
CA GLY A 20 33.14 20.85 -23.17
C GLY A 20 31.73 20.88 -23.72
N LEU A 21 31.26 22.04 -24.16
CA LEU A 21 29.92 22.20 -24.77
C LEU A 21 29.78 21.45 -26.10
N SER A 22 30.83 21.41 -26.93
CA SER A 22 30.81 20.66 -28.19
C SER A 22 30.84 19.15 -27.99
N LEU A 23 31.37 18.62 -26.89
CA LEU A 23 31.31 17.19 -26.52
C LEU A 23 29.95 16.80 -26.00
N ILE A 24 29.20 17.70 -25.34
CA ILE A 24 27.86 17.47 -24.85
C ILE A 24 26.82 17.47 -25.98
N SER A 25 27.05 18.28 -27.03
CA SER A 25 26.12 18.38 -28.17
C SER A 25 26.14 17.18 -29.12
N THR A 26 27.16 16.32 -29.07
CA THR A 26 27.24 15.12 -29.92
C THR A 26 26.46 13.93 -29.35
N GLY A 27 25.96 14.01 -28.10
CA GLY A 27 25.18 12.95 -27.45
C GLY A 27 23.68 13.23 -27.33
N ALA A 28 23.24 14.46 -27.61
CA ALA A 28 21.81 14.80 -27.51
C ALA A 28 21.08 14.55 -28.83
N TYR A 29 20.95 13.29 -29.24
CA TYR A 29 19.97 12.96 -30.26
C TYR A 29 18.58 13.10 -29.64
N ALA A 30 17.87 14.18 -29.96
CA ALA A 30 16.43 14.23 -29.72
C ALA A 30 15.78 13.13 -30.57
N ARG A 31 15.44 12.03 -29.94
CA ARG A 31 14.68 10.95 -30.58
C ARG A 31 13.25 11.43 -30.74
N VAL A 32 12.90 11.83 -31.96
CA VAL A 32 11.48 12.06 -32.29
C VAL A 32 10.84 10.67 -32.36
N LEU A 33 9.99 10.36 -31.39
CA LEU A 33 9.15 9.18 -31.42
C LEU A 33 7.88 9.57 -32.19
N ASP A 34 7.78 9.14 -33.46
CA ASP A 34 6.53 9.21 -34.21
C ASP A 34 5.58 8.13 -33.64
N GLY A 35 4.46 8.60 -33.11
CA GLY A 35 3.44 7.76 -32.49
C GLY A 35 3.42 7.85 -30.95
N THR A 36 2.34 7.37 -30.37
CA THR A 36 2.22 7.20 -28.92
C THR A 36 3.02 5.97 -28.51
N ALA A 37 4.22 6.16 -27.96
CA ALA A 37 4.88 5.07 -27.28
C ALA A 37 3.94 4.57 -26.17
N PRO A 38 3.68 3.25 -26.08
CA PRO A 38 2.89 2.73 -25.00
C PRO A 38 3.55 3.12 -23.67
N TRP A 39 2.74 3.71 -22.78
CA TRP A 39 3.23 4.03 -21.45
C TRP A 39 3.55 2.72 -20.71
N GLN A 40 4.76 2.61 -20.23
CA GLN A 40 5.20 1.52 -19.37
C GLN A 40 5.58 2.13 -18.02
N PRO A 41 4.85 1.83 -16.94
CA PRO A 41 5.21 2.31 -15.63
C PRO A 41 6.57 1.72 -15.23
N PHE A 42 7.44 2.57 -14.71
CA PHE A 42 8.72 2.16 -14.14
C PHE A 42 9.60 1.26 -15.05
N ALA A 43 9.48 1.37 -16.37
CA ALA A 43 10.25 0.54 -17.31
C ALA A 43 11.76 0.54 -17.06
N ALA A 44 12.32 1.65 -16.55
CA ALA A 44 13.74 1.78 -16.20
C ALA A 44 14.06 1.37 -14.75
N ASN A 45 13.07 1.31 -13.87
CA ASN A 45 13.22 0.97 -12.45
C ASN A 45 11.89 0.36 -11.94
N PRO A 46 11.62 -0.90 -12.24
CA PRO A 46 10.40 -1.56 -11.81
C PRO A 46 10.33 -1.54 -10.28
N PRO A 47 9.18 -1.22 -9.69
CA PRO A 47 9.00 -1.26 -8.25
C PRO A 47 9.12 -2.69 -7.73
N GLU A 48 9.65 -2.84 -6.52
CA GLU A 48 9.63 -4.11 -5.82
C GLU A 48 8.18 -4.58 -5.63
N GLN A 49 7.94 -5.88 -5.79
CA GLN A 49 6.61 -6.44 -5.52
C GLN A 49 6.28 -6.30 -4.03
N GLY A 50 5.10 -5.81 -3.73
CA GLY A 50 4.66 -5.56 -2.36
C GLY A 50 4.56 -6.84 -1.52
N TRP A 51 4.19 -7.98 -2.13
CA TRP A 51 4.10 -9.28 -1.47
C TRP A 51 5.08 -10.29 -2.07
N THR A 52 5.95 -10.84 -1.22
CA THR A 52 7.00 -11.82 -1.62
C THR A 52 6.69 -13.26 -1.25
N GLY A 53 5.46 -13.54 -0.78
CA GLY A 53 5.06 -14.88 -0.31
C GLY A 53 5.46 -15.18 1.14
N THR A 54 5.98 -14.20 1.88
CA THR A 54 6.43 -14.37 3.27
C THR A 54 5.92 -13.22 4.13
N TRP A 55 5.35 -13.55 5.29
CA TRP A 55 4.95 -12.56 6.29
C TRP A 55 6.17 -11.83 6.83
N ARG A 56 6.10 -10.50 6.85
CA ARG A 56 7.18 -9.63 7.32
C ARG A 56 6.91 -9.12 8.74
N PHE A 57 5.66 -8.92 9.05
CA PHE A 57 5.18 -8.47 10.35
C PHE A 57 4.39 -9.57 11.06
N PHE A 58 3.35 -10.11 10.47
CA PHE A 58 2.49 -11.11 11.10
C PHE A 58 3.20 -12.46 11.28
N ASN A 59 2.84 -13.16 12.35
CA ASN A 59 3.00 -14.61 12.38
C ASN A 59 1.78 -15.29 11.70
N GLU A 60 1.87 -16.62 11.49
CA GLU A 60 0.81 -17.37 10.80
C GLU A 60 -0.57 -17.26 11.49
N ALA A 61 -0.63 -17.25 12.81
CA ALA A 61 -1.88 -17.16 13.55
C ALA A 61 -2.51 -15.77 13.41
N GLU A 62 -1.72 -14.72 13.50
CA GLU A 62 -2.16 -13.35 13.29
C GLU A 62 -2.64 -13.13 11.85
N ALA A 63 -1.88 -13.62 10.87
CA ALA A 63 -2.26 -13.54 9.46
C ALA A 63 -3.59 -14.26 9.17
N ARG A 64 -3.80 -15.46 9.77
CA ARG A 64 -5.08 -16.18 9.68
C ARG A 64 -6.22 -15.38 10.29
N THR A 65 -5.99 -14.75 11.45
CA THR A 65 -6.99 -13.92 12.13
C THR A 65 -7.37 -12.71 11.27
N ILE A 66 -6.40 -11.97 10.77
CA ILE A 66 -6.65 -10.81 9.90
C ILE A 66 -7.34 -11.23 8.60
N GLY A 67 -6.93 -12.34 7.99
CA GLY A 67 -7.60 -12.89 6.81
C GLY A 67 -9.06 -13.26 7.07
N ALA A 68 -9.37 -13.89 8.24
CA ALA A 68 -10.74 -14.21 8.63
C ALA A 68 -11.57 -12.95 8.88
N MET A 69 -11.00 -11.93 9.54
CA MET A 69 -11.69 -10.64 9.74
C MET A 69 -11.97 -9.96 8.40
N ALA A 70 -11.00 -9.96 7.48
CA ALA A 70 -11.18 -9.39 6.14
C ALA A 70 -12.29 -10.09 5.35
N ASP A 71 -12.43 -11.42 5.46
CA ASP A 71 -13.52 -12.18 4.83
C ASP A 71 -14.90 -11.82 5.40
N ARG A 72 -14.99 -11.53 6.70
CA ARG A 72 -16.26 -11.11 7.31
C ARG A 72 -16.60 -9.67 6.99
N MET A 73 -15.62 -8.77 6.94
CA MET A 73 -15.80 -7.36 6.61
C MET A 73 -16.13 -7.14 5.13
N ILE A 74 -15.52 -7.94 4.24
CA ILE A 74 -15.75 -7.90 2.79
C ILE A 74 -15.96 -9.35 2.33
N PRO A 75 -17.17 -9.88 2.42
CA PRO A 75 -17.48 -11.24 1.95
C PRO A 75 -17.46 -11.30 0.42
N ALA A 76 -17.11 -12.46 -0.13
CA ALA A 76 -17.24 -12.69 -1.56
C ALA A 76 -18.71 -12.69 -1.97
N ASP A 77 -19.01 -12.05 -3.10
CA ASP A 77 -20.34 -11.99 -3.70
C ASP A 77 -20.26 -12.04 -5.24
N ASP A 78 -21.39 -11.76 -5.91
CA ASP A 78 -21.46 -11.74 -7.38
C ASP A 78 -20.66 -10.59 -8.01
N LEU A 79 -20.24 -9.60 -7.21
CA LEU A 79 -19.54 -8.40 -7.67
C LEU A 79 -18.03 -8.52 -7.52
N SER A 80 -17.56 -9.15 -6.43
CA SER A 80 -16.13 -9.25 -6.15
C SER A 80 -15.76 -10.45 -5.28
N VAL A 81 -14.47 -10.75 -5.27
CA VAL A 81 -13.82 -11.67 -4.33
C VAL A 81 -13.85 -11.14 -2.90
N SER A 82 -13.62 -12.02 -1.91
CA SER A 82 -13.53 -11.61 -0.51
C SER A 82 -12.29 -10.77 -0.20
N GLY A 83 -12.29 -10.13 0.98
CA GLY A 83 -11.15 -9.35 1.46
C GLY A 83 -9.87 -10.17 1.60
N ARG A 84 -9.97 -11.44 2.02
CA ARG A 84 -8.83 -12.37 2.07
C ARG A 84 -8.30 -12.69 0.68
N GLU A 85 -9.19 -13.04 -0.25
CA GLU A 85 -8.82 -13.37 -1.63
C GLU A 85 -8.22 -12.17 -2.35
N ALA A 86 -8.70 -10.96 -2.06
CA ALA A 86 -8.14 -9.72 -2.53
C ALA A 86 -6.73 -9.41 -1.98
N GLY A 87 -6.26 -10.13 -0.95
CA GLY A 87 -4.94 -9.93 -0.37
C GLY A 87 -4.87 -8.82 0.68
N CYS A 88 -5.96 -8.52 1.39
CA CYS A 88 -5.96 -7.47 2.41
C CYS A 88 -4.98 -7.75 3.56
N ALA A 89 -4.83 -9.02 3.97
CA ALA A 89 -3.88 -9.38 5.02
C ALA A 89 -2.42 -9.15 4.59
N GLU A 90 -2.08 -9.45 3.34
CA GLU A 90 -0.77 -9.21 2.73
C GLU A 90 -0.45 -7.72 2.63
N PHE A 91 -1.45 -6.91 2.27
CA PHE A 91 -1.33 -5.45 2.27
C PHE A 91 -1.02 -4.93 3.67
N ILE A 92 -1.81 -5.33 4.67
CA ILE A 92 -1.65 -4.87 6.05
C ILE A 92 -0.29 -5.29 6.60
N ASP A 93 0.15 -6.51 6.34
CA ASP A 93 1.49 -7.00 6.72
C ASP A 93 2.59 -6.10 6.19
N GLY A 94 2.52 -5.75 4.90
CA GLY A 94 3.49 -4.86 4.25
C GLY A 94 3.50 -3.46 4.85
N GLN A 95 2.32 -2.89 5.15
CA GLN A 95 2.20 -1.57 5.77
C GLN A 95 2.76 -1.56 7.20
N LEU A 96 2.43 -2.57 8.00
CA LEU A 96 2.90 -2.69 9.39
C LEU A 96 4.40 -2.97 9.50
N ALA A 97 4.98 -3.65 8.52
CA ALA A 97 6.43 -3.85 8.43
C ALA A 97 7.20 -2.60 8.00
N GLY A 98 6.52 -1.58 7.51
CA GLY A 98 7.10 -0.34 6.99
C GLY A 98 6.97 0.86 7.92
N SER A 99 7.15 2.06 7.34
CA SER A 99 7.10 3.34 8.05
C SER A 99 5.74 3.66 8.66
N TYR A 100 4.65 3.11 8.11
CA TYR A 100 3.32 3.22 8.70
C TYR A 100 3.25 2.50 10.06
N GLY A 101 3.74 1.26 10.11
CA GLY A 101 3.74 0.47 11.35
C GLY A 101 4.61 1.07 12.43
N THR A 102 5.78 1.61 12.08
CA THR A 102 6.71 2.25 13.04
C THR A 102 6.31 3.66 13.45
N GLY A 103 5.31 4.25 12.80
CA GLY A 103 4.89 5.62 13.07
C GLY A 103 5.94 6.68 12.69
N GLU A 104 6.84 6.38 11.73
CA GLU A 104 7.97 7.25 11.38
C GLU A 104 7.54 8.67 10.97
N LYS A 105 6.33 8.81 10.41
CA LYS A 105 5.77 10.09 10.00
C LYS A 105 4.86 10.74 11.05
N LEU A 106 4.72 10.13 12.22
CA LEU A 106 3.87 10.61 13.31
C LEU A 106 4.73 11.22 14.41
N TYR A 107 4.19 12.27 15.05
CA TYR A 107 4.79 12.83 16.24
C TYR A 107 4.42 11.98 17.46
N MET A 108 5.33 11.10 17.87
CA MET A 108 5.11 10.12 18.95
C MET A 108 5.81 10.51 20.25
N GLN A 109 5.95 11.81 20.53
CA GLN A 109 6.51 12.27 21.80
C GLN A 109 5.40 12.81 22.70
N GLY A 110 5.30 12.25 23.92
CA GLY A 110 4.32 12.68 24.91
C GLY A 110 4.48 14.14 25.37
N PRO A 111 3.55 14.65 26.20
CA PRO A 111 2.52 13.88 26.89
C PRO A 111 1.33 13.55 25.99
N PHE A 112 0.89 12.27 26.04
CA PHE A 112 -0.33 11.82 25.38
C PHE A 112 -1.54 12.17 26.25
N LYS A 113 -2.51 12.91 25.69
CA LYS A 113 -3.74 13.31 26.37
C LYS A 113 -4.89 13.04 25.43
N GLU A 114 -6.02 12.66 26.00
CA GLU A 114 -7.26 12.53 25.26
C GLU A 114 -7.59 13.86 24.57
N GLY A 115 -7.88 13.79 23.28
CA GLY A 115 -8.24 14.91 22.44
C GLY A 115 -9.73 14.99 22.18
N THR A 116 -10.15 15.92 21.29
CA THR A 116 -11.51 15.90 20.74
C THR A 116 -11.63 14.82 19.67
N PRO A 117 -12.85 14.36 19.32
CA PRO A 117 -13.05 13.36 18.28
C PRO A 117 -12.39 13.70 16.93
N GLU A 118 -12.32 15.01 16.59
CA GLU A 118 -11.73 15.50 15.35
C GLU A 118 -10.20 15.47 15.33
N GLN A 119 -9.56 15.31 16.48
CA GLN A 119 -8.10 15.21 16.61
C GLN A 119 -7.59 13.76 16.40
N GLY A 120 -8.50 12.80 16.24
CA GLY A 120 -8.17 11.39 16.20
C GLY A 120 -7.73 10.83 17.56
N ASP A 121 -7.27 9.61 17.56
CA ASP A 121 -6.77 9.01 18.80
C ASP A 121 -5.38 9.58 19.17
N GLN A 122 -5.12 9.62 20.47
CA GLN A 122 -3.87 10.12 21.05
C GLN A 122 -3.15 9.00 21.82
N LEU A 123 -3.24 7.77 21.32
CA LEU A 123 -2.64 6.62 21.96
C LEU A 123 -1.10 6.67 21.85
N PRO A 124 -0.39 6.23 22.90
CA PRO A 124 1.07 6.28 22.95
C PRO A 124 1.76 5.15 22.16
N TRP A 125 1.01 4.39 21.37
CA TRP A 125 1.51 3.23 20.64
C TRP A 125 1.49 3.45 19.14
N THR A 126 2.56 2.99 18.49
CA THR A 126 2.63 2.92 17.03
C THR A 126 1.59 1.92 16.49
N MET A 127 1.29 2.00 15.20
CA MET A 127 0.31 1.09 14.58
C MET A 127 0.76 -0.38 14.72
N ALA A 128 2.04 -0.68 14.56
CA ALA A 128 2.59 -2.02 14.75
C ALA A 128 2.39 -2.53 16.19
N GLU A 129 2.63 -1.69 17.19
CA GLU A 129 2.40 -2.04 18.60
C GLU A 129 0.91 -2.26 18.89
N ARG A 130 0.04 -1.41 18.33
CA ARG A 130 -1.42 -1.55 18.48
C ARG A 130 -1.91 -2.89 17.94
N TYR A 131 -1.48 -3.28 16.75
CA TYR A 131 -1.82 -4.58 16.17
C TYR A 131 -1.31 -5.74 17.01
N ARG A 132 -0.04 -5.72 17.45
CA ARG A 132 0.51 -6.78 18.32
C ARG A 132 -0.28 -6.98 19.58
N MET A 133 -0.51 -5.90 20.32
CA MET A 133 -1.22 -5.96 21.60
C MET A 133 -2.71 -6.26 21.41
N GLY A 134 -3.32 -5.66 20.41
CA GLY A 134 -4.74 -5.87 20.12
C GLY A 134 -5.04 -7.30 19.68
N LEU A 135 -4.25 -7.86 18.75
CA LEU A 135 -4.44 -9.25 18.30
C LEU A 135 -4.15 -10.26 19.42
N ALA A 136 -3.15 -9.99 20.25
CA ALA A 136 -2.88 -10.84 21.41
C ALA A 136 -4.06 -10.85 22.40
N SER A 137 -4.63 -9.68 22.68
CA SER A 137 -5.81 -9.57 23.58
C SER A 137 -7.05 -10.21 22.96
N LEU A 138 -7.24 -10.08 21.63
CA LEU A 138 -8.35 -10.73 20.94
C LEU A 138 -8.22 -12.27 20.98
N SER A 139 -7.01 -12.78 20.72
CA SER A 139 -6.72 -14.22 20.82
C SER A 139 -7.00 -14.75 22.24
N GLU A 140 -6.55 -14.04 23.28
CA GLU A 140 -6.86 -14.40 24.67
C GLU A 140 -8.36 -14.42 24.94
N TYR A 141 -9.09 -13.41 24.49
CA TYR A 141 -10.55 -13.33 24.63
C TYR A 141 -11.24 -14.51 23.94
N CYS A 142 -10.90 -14.82 22.68
CA CYS A 142 -11.50 -15.91 21.93
C CYS A 142 -11.21 -17.27 22.55
N ARG A 143 -9.98 -17.53 22.99
CA ARG A 143 -9.61 -18.77 23.68
C ARG A 143 -10.37 -18.94 25.00
N LYS A 144 -10.51 -17.87 25.78
CA LYS A 144 -11.22 -17.90 27.07
C LYS A 144 -12.71 -18.10 26.91
N THR A 145 -13.31 -17.48 25.90
CA THR A 145 -14.76 -17.45 25.71
C THR A 145 -15.24 -18.64 24.89
N TYR A 146 -14.53 -18.99 23.84
CA TYR A 146 -14.94 -19.99 22.84
C TYR A 146 -14.01 -21.20 22.77
N SER A 147 -12.90 -21.22 23.51
CA SER A 147 -11.86 -22.26 23.48
C SER A 147 -11.19 -22.43 22.11
N ASN A 148 -11.29 -21.45 21.25
CA ASN A 148 -10.75 -21.42 19.88
C ASN A 148 -10.13 -20.08 19.56
N GLU A 149 -9.31 -20.02 18.51
CA GLU A 149 -8.86 -18.76 17.90
C GLU A 149 -9.99 -18.16 17.06
N PHE A 150 -9.97 -16.83 16.86
CA PHE A 150 -10.97 -16.14 16.03
C PHE A 150 -11.14 -16.77 14.64
N ALA A 151 -10.03 -17.11 13.98
CA ALA A 151 -10.04 -17.69 12.65
C ALA A 151 -10.67 -19.12 12.58
N ASP A 152 -10.81 -19.78 13.71
CA ASP A 152 -11.36 -21.13 13.82
C ASP A 152 -12.81 -21.14 14.32
N LEU A 153 -13.40 -19.96 14.57
CA LEU A 153 -14.82 -19.80 14.90
C LEU A 153 -15.66 -19.91 13.61
N ASP A 154 -16.93 -20.31 13.77
CA ASP A 154 -17.88 -20.20 12.66
C ASP A 154 -18.23 -18.75 12.33
N GLY A 155 -18.80 -18.52 11.13
CA GLY A 155 -19.03 -17.18 10.62
C GLY A 155 -19.99 -16.34 11.48
N GLU A 156 -21.00 -16.95 12.09
CA GLU A 156 -21.96 -16.26 12.98
C GLU A 156 -21.26 -15.77 14.25
N THR A 157 -20.48 -16.63 14.88
CA THR A 157 -19.67 -16.27 16.06
C THR A 157 -18.59 -15.23 15.72
N GLN A 158 -17.97 -15.29 14.53
CA GLN A 158 -17.04 -14.27 14.08
C GLN A 158 -17.73 -12.89 13.94
N ASP A 159 -18.96 -12.85 13.42
CA ASP A 159 -19.73 -11.62 13.29
C ASP A 159 -20.15 -11.06 14.65
N GLU A 160 -20.51 -11.91 15.60
CA GLU A 160 -20.78 -11.50 16.99
C GLU A 160 -19.54 -10.85 17.62
N VAL A 161 -18.37 -11.47 17.45
CA VAL A 161 -17.11 -10.92 17.97
C VAL A 161 -16.79 -9.58 17.31
N LEU A 162 -16.91 -9.47 16.00
CA LEU A 162 -16.67 -8.21 15.29
C LEU A 162 -17.62 -7.09 15.75
N SER A 163 -18.91 -7.39 15.90
CA SER A 163 -19.89 -6.44 16.42
C SER A 163 -19.58 -6.02 17.86
N GLY A 164 -19.15 -6.97 18.69
CA GLY A 164 -18.73 -6.67 20.06
C GLY A 164 -17.47 -5.83 20.16
N LEU A 165 -16.54 -5.97 19.20
CA LEU A 165 -15.38 -5.08 19.09
C LEU A 165 -15.79 -3.67 18.66
N GLU A 166 -16.65 -3.56 17.64
CA GLU A 166 -17.15 -2.30 17.11
C GLU A 166 -17.93 -1.49 18.15
N THR A 167 -18.85 -2.13 18.88
CA THR A 167 -19.65 -1.47 19.92
C THR A 167 -18.86 -1.21 21.20
N GLY A 168 -17.75 -1.94 21.41
CA GLY A 168 -16.95 -1.86 22.63
C GLY A 168 -17.48 -2.73 23.78
N ASP A 169 -18.42 -3.63 23.50
CA ASP A 169 -18.96 -4.57 24.48
C ASP A 169 -17.94 -5.64 24.88
N ILE A 170 -16.99 -5.94 24.00
CA ILE A 170 -15.81 -6.76 24.29
C ILE A 170 -14.70 -5.86 24.80
N ALA A 171 -14.39 -5.96 26.10
CA ALA A 171 -13.32 -5.17 26.69
C ALA A 171 -11.95 -5.81 26.40
N LEU A 172 -11.13 -5.15 25.59
CA LEU A 172 -9.73 -5.48 25.37
C LEU A 172 -8.80 -4.47 26.08
N SER A 173 -7.58 -4.89 26.40
CA SER A 173 -6.56 -4.06 27.03
C SER A 173 -5.17 -4.51 26.57
N PRO A 174 -4.21 -3.60 26.34
CA PRO A 174 -4.28 -2.15 26.55
C PRO A 174 -4.94 -1.38 25.40
N ILE A 175 -5.18 -2.01 24.25
CA ILE A 175 -5.82 -1.36 23.10
C ILE A 175 -7.33 -1.50 23.22
N PRO A 176 -8.10 -0.40 23.23
CA PRO A 176 -9.56 -0.48 23.22
C PRO A 176 -10.08 -1.23 22.00
N SER A 177 -11.08 -2.08 22.19
CA SER A 177 -11.64 -2.89 21.10
C SER A 177 -12.14 -2.08 19.91
N LYS A 178 -12.82 -0.95 20.17
CA LYS A 178 -13.25 -0.02 19.11
C LYS A 178 -12.09 0.49 18.26
N THR A 179 -10.97 0.80 18.91
CA THR A 179 -9.77 1.24 18.21
C THR A 179 -9.19 0.12 17.36
N LEU A 180 -9.04 -1.08 17.91
CA LEU A 180 -8.55 -2.23 17.15
C LEU A 180 -9.45 -2.53 15.95
N PHE A 181 -10.77 -2.55 16.15
CA PHE A 181 -11.73 -2.77 15.07
C PHE A 181 -11.61 -1.71 13.97
N SER A 182 -11.60 -0.44 14.36
CA SER A 182 -11.49 0.68 13.42
C SER A 182 -10.17 0.65 12.63
N ASP A 183 -9.04 0.35 13.28
CA ASP A 183 -7.74 0.23 12.63
C ASP A 183 -7.75 -0.90 11.59
N ILE A 184 -8.28 -2.07 11.96
CA ILE A 184 -8.35 -3.21 11.05
C ILE A 184 -9.30 -2.93 9.89
N LEU A 185 -10.51 -2.41 10.16
CA LEU A 185 -11.48 -2.07 9.12
C LEU A 185 -10.91 -1.07 8.12
N ASN A 186 -10.29 0.01 8.59
CA ASN A 186 -9.67 1.01 7.72
C ASN A 186 -8.58 0.37 6.84
N ASN A 187 -7.70 -0.43 7.43
CA ASN A 187 -6.62 -1.06 6.66
C ASN A 187 -7.12 -2.17 5.72
N VAL A 188 -8.20 -2.88 6.06
CA VAL A 188 -8.87 -3.83 5.14
C VAL A 188 -9.44 -3.09 3.95
N MET A 189 -10.15 -1.96 4.17
CA MET A 189 -10.68 -1.12 3.10
C MET A 189 -9.56 -0.54 2.23
N GLU A 190 -8.50 -0.02 2.84
CA GLU A 190 -7.33 0.46 2.12
C GLU A 190 -6.72 -0.65 1.26
N GLY A 191 -6.49 -1.84 1.81
CA GLY A 191 -5.93 -2.99 1.10
C GLY A 191 -6.82 -3.48 -0.04
N PHE A 192 -8.14 -3.46 0.16
CA PHE A 192 -9.10 -3.88 -0.87
C PHE A 192 -9.11 -2.95 -2.09
N PHE A 193 -8.88 -1.64 -1.89
CA PHE A 193 -8.86 -0.65 -2.97
C PHE A 193 -7.46 -0.18 -3.36
N ALA A 194 -6.42 -0.68 -2.73
CA ALA A 194 -5.03 -0.32 -3.03
C ALA A 194 -4.63 -0.65 -4.47
N ASP A 195 -3.54 -0.05 -4.92
CA ASP A 195 -2.84 -0.58 -6.10
C ASP A 195 -2.25 -1.96 -5.76
N PRO A 196 -2.41 -2.98 -6.63
CA PRO A 196 -1.84 -4.32 -6.41
C PRO A 196 -0.34 -4.35 -6.11
N LEU A 197 0.38 -3.31 -6.48
CA LEU A 197 1.78 -3.10 -6.13
C LEU A 197 2.03 -3.25 -4.63
N TYR A 198 1.08 -2.86 -3.79
CA TYR A 198 1.20 -2.87 -2.33
C TYR A 198 0.73 -4.19 -1.68
N GLY A 199 0.34 -5.19 -2.47
CA GLY A 199 -0.01 -6.53 -1.99
C GLY A 199 -1.51 -6.81 -1.85
N GLY A 200 -2.34 -5.77 -1.80
CA GLY A 200 -3.80 -5.86 -1.79
C GLY A 200 -4.42 -5.85 -3.19
N ASN A 201 -5.75 -5.79 -3.26
CA ASN A 201 -6.52 -5.66 -4.52
C ASN A 201 -6.01 -6.60 -5.62
N ARG A 202 -5.76 -7.85 -5.28
CA ARG A 202 -5.21 -8.86 -6.18
C ARG A 202 -6.02 -8.91 -7.48
N ASP A 203 -5.31 -8.95 -8.60
CA ASP A 203 -5.90 -8.91 -9.95
C ASP A 203 -6.77 -7.69 -10.22
N MET A 204 -6.61 -6.62 -9.45
CA MET A 204 -7.40 -5.39 -9.52
C MET A 204 -8.91 -5.66 -9.39
N ALA A 205 -9.29 -6.60 -8.55
CA ALA A 205 -10.65 -7.08 -8.40
C ALA A 205 -11.62 -5.96 -8.02
N SER A 206 -11.28 -5.16 -7.00
CA SER A 206 -12.10 -4.01 -6.60
C SER A 206 -12.18 -2.92 -7.67
N TRP A 207 -11.10 -2.68 -8.39
CA TRP A 207 -11.08 -1.70 -9.48
C TRP A 207 -11.96 -2.13 -10.65
N LYS A 208 -11.94 -3.43 -10.98
CA LYS A 208 -12.84 -4.00 -12.00
C LYS A 208 -14.30 -3.89 -11.58
N MET A 209 -14.59 -4.21 -10.31
CA MET A 209 -15.93 -4.05 -9.73
C MET A 209 -16.45 -2.62 -9.87
N LEU A 210 -15.62 -1.63 -9.57
CA LEU A 210 -15.99 -0.21 -9.64
C LEU A 210 -15.94 0.37 -11.06
N GLY A 211 -15.28 -0.29 -12.01
CA GLY A 211 -14.95 0.30 -13.31
C GLY A 211 -13.87 1.38 -13.21
N PHE A 212 -13.02 1.33 -12.14
CA PHE A 212 -11.92 2.27 -11.97
C PHE A 212 -10.77 1.91 -12.92
N PRO A 213 -10.31 2.85 -13.77
CA PRO A 213 -9.33 2.55 -14.81
C PRO A 213 -7.89 2.45 -14.30
N GLY A 214 -7.64 2.59 -13.00
CA GLY A 214 -6.33 2.48 -12.37
C GLY A 214 -5.41 3.66 -12.62
N ALA A 215 -4.11 3.41 -12.56
CA ALA A 215 -3.05 4.41 -12.64
C ALA A 215 -2.79 4.85 -14.08
N ARG A 216 -3.72 5.59 -14.70
CA ARG A 216 -3.56 6.18 -16.02
C ARG A 216 -3.19 7.65 -15.89
N TYR A 217 -2.23 8.11 -16.68
CA TYR A 217 -1.78 9.51 -16.67
C TYR A 217 -2.39 10.34 -17.81
N ASP A 218 -2.89 9.71 -18.87
CA ASP A 218 -3.39 10.39 -20.06
C ASP A 218 -4.86 10.07 -20.34
N TYR A 219 -5.72 11.04 -20.06
CA TYR A 219 -7.16 10.99 -20.33
C TYR A 219 -7.58 11.88 -21.50
N ARG A 220 -6.66 12.53 -22.22
CA ARG A 220 -6.96 13.41 -23.36
C ARG A 220 -7.87 12.76 -24.41
N PRO A 221 -7.73 11.46 -24.77
CA PRO A 221 -8.62 10.82 -25.72
C PRO A 221 -10.09 10.73 -25.28
N TYR A 222 -10.34 10.92 -23.97
CA TYR A 222 -11.66 10.74 -23.36
C TYR A 222 -12.31 12.05 -22.89
N LEU A 223 -11.61 13.19 -23.02
CA LEU A 223 -12.10 14.50 -22.51
C LEU A 223 -13.46 14.92 -23.08
N MET A 224 -13.80 14.48 -24.29
CA MET A 224 -15.07 14.81 -24.95
C MET A 224 -16.15 13.73 -24.80
N LYS A 225 -15.86 12.66 -24.05
CA LYS A 225 -16.79 11.56 -23.80
C LYS A 225 -17.56 11.78 -22.50
N TYR A 226 -18.50 12.71 -22.52
CA TYR A 226 -19.29 13.05 -21.34
C TYR A 226 -20.38 11.99 -21.10
N ASN A 227 -20.50 11.52 -19.85
CA ASN A 227 -21.49 10.54 -19.42
C ASN A 227 -21.45 9.21 -20.20
N GLU A 228 -20.35 8.91 -20.85
CA GLU A 228 -20.12 7.61 -21.47
C GLU A 228 -19.39 6.69 -20.48
N LYS A 229 -19.86 5.45 -20.34
CA LYS A 229 -19.10 4.43 -19.61
C LYS A 229 -17.86 4.10 -20.43
N LEU A 230 -16.68 4.39 -19.88
CA LEU A 230 -15.42 4.02 -20.49
C LEU A 230 -15.09 2.59 -20.09
N ASP A 231 -15.07 1.67 -21.04
CA ASP A 231 -14.66 0.29 -20.83
C ASP A 231 -13.13 0.20 -20.93
N LEU A 232 -12.47 0.62 -19.84
CA LEU A 232 -11.02 0.68 -19.75
C LEU A 232 -10.51 -0.41 -18.80
N GLU A 233 -9.67 -1.28 -19.33
CA GLU A 233 -8.93 -2.24 -18.49
C GLU A 233 -8.11 -1.49 -17.43
N PRO A 234 -8.23 -1.81 -16.14
CA PRO A 234 -7.46 -1.17 -15.09
C PRO A 234 -5.96 -1.43 -15.26
N VAL A 235 -5.16 -0.45 -14.87
CA VAL A 235 -3.70 -0.49 -14.95
C VAL A 235 -3.12 -0.18 -13.57
N SER A 236 -2.36 -1.10 -13.01
CA SER A 236 -1.56 -0.89 -11.79
C SER A 236 -0.34 -0.01 -12.07
N MET A 237 0.19 0.64 -11.04
CA MET A 237 1.49 1.29 -11.11
C MET A 237 2.62 0.31 -11.44
N ALA A 238 2.49 -0.96 -11.06
CA ALA A 238 3.39 -2.04 -11.48
C ALA A 238 3.26 -2.43 -12.96
N GLY A 239 2.28 -1.87 -13.68
CA GLY A 239 2.00 -2.21 -15.07
C GLY A 239 1.03 -3.38 -15.23
N ARG A 240 0.85 -3.81 -16.48
CA ARG A 240 0.08 -5.01 -16.80
C ARG A 240 1.00 -6.23 -16.72
N ALA A 241 0.44 -7.37 -16.32
CA ALA A 241 1.20 -8.64 -16.28
C ALA A 241 1.88 -8.96 -17.62
N ALA A 242 1.25 -8.64 -18.75
CA ALA A 242 1.84 -8.79 -20.08
C ALA A 242 3.11 -7.93 -20.30
N TRP A 243 3.25 -6.80 -19.63
CA TRP A 243 4.41 -5.92 -19.75
C TRP A 243 5.59 -6.36 -18.88
N GLN A 244 5.30 -7.09 -17.79
CA GLN A 244 6.35 -7.63 -16.91
C GLN A 244 7.13 -8.77 -17.58
N THR A 245 6.50 -9.50 -18.52
CA THR A 245 7.13 -10.60 -19.23
C THR A 245 8.09 -10.13 -20.34
N GLU A 246 7.85 -8.96 -20.93
CA GLU A 246 8.70 -8.39 -21.98
C GLU A 246 9.97 -7.70 -21.46
N ALA A 247 9.96 -7.27 -20.19
CA ALA A 247 11.12 -6.61 -19.57
C ALA A 247 12.22 -7.60 -19.13
N THR A 248 11.96 -8.89 -19.18
CA THR A 248 12.88 -9.96 -18.70
C THR A 248 13.58 -10.70 -19.87
N GLN A 249 13.37 -10.27 -21.13
CA GLN A 249 14.08 -10.74 -22.32
C GLN A 249 15.04 -9.66 -22.85
#